data_e31109386c0ddcb815c142116a480f4a
#
_entry.id   e31109386c0ddcb815c142116a480f4a
#
_cell.length_a   1.000
_cell.length_b   1.000
_cell.length_c   1.000
_cell.angle_alpha   90.00
_cell.angle_beta   90.00
_cell.angle_gamma   90.00
#
_symmetry.space_group_name_H-M   'P 1'
#
loop_
_entity.id
_entity.type
_entity.pdbx_description
1 polymer ?
#
loop_
_entity_poly.entity_id
_entity_poly.type
_entity_poly.pdbx_seq_one_letter_code
_entity_poly.pdbx_strand_id
1 'polypeptide(L)'
;MKNFWIILSISFMLLVAKANADMRFGVSAAYTQVEADGTETEGGESNSASVSNDVVIPSVFVELAGEKFSLGLDYIPLDADVSNKTKSRTDTETSVTGTATTTSTSRTQQAQAEITDHITLYATMSLSDSFYLKGGMTQFTLNTQDNLGTGSKYGDVDVDGFVYGFGFTDGNSRLELAYTDYDSINLTSTVARTDVTTNNKISADLDTLSLKYSYAF
;
A
#
# COMPACT_ATOMS: atom_id res chain seq x y z
N MET A 1 -2.28 9.28 13.48
CA MET A 1 -2.53 7.99 14.13
C MET A 1 -1.37 6.99 13.99
N LYS A 2 -0.35 7.30 13.15
CA LYS A 2 0.86 6.47 12.94
C LYS A 2 1.48 5.90 14.23
N ASN A 3 1.59 6.68 15.27
CA ASN A 3 2.25 6.24 16.51
C ASN A 3 1.40 5.30 17.38
N PHE A 4 0.10 5.26 17.19
CA PHE A 4 -0.80 4.44 18.00
C PHE A 4 -0.66 2.95 17.69
N TRP A 5 -0.62 2.58 16.41
CA TRP A 5 -0.48 1.20 15.96
C TRP A 5 0.89 0.62 16.28
N ILE A 6 1.95 1.42 16.11
CA ILE A 6 3.32 1.02 16.49
C ILE A 6 3.41 0.78 17.99
N ILE A 7 2.86 1.67 18.82
CA ILE A 7 2.86 1.53 20.28
C ILE A 7 2.01 0.34 20.70
N LEU A 8 0.85 0.12 20.10
CA LEU A 8 -0.01 -1.02 20.36
C LEU A 8 0.69 -2.34 19.99
N SER A 9 1.38 -2.39 18.86
CA SER A 9 2.15 -3.56 18.40
C SER A 9 3.29 -3.90 19.35
N ILE A 10 4.07 -2.91 19.76
CA ILE A 10 5.17 -3.08 20.72
C ILE A 10 4.63 -3.51 22.09
N SER A 11 3.54 -2.91 22.55
CA SER A 11 2.92 -3.25 23.84
C SER A 11 2.37 -4.66 23.84
N PHE A 12 1.78 -5.11 22.74
CA PHE A 12 1.26 -6.47 22.59
C PHE A 12 2.39 -7.51 22.52
N MET A 13 3.49 -7.21 21.81
CA MET A 13 4.70 -8.06 21.81
C MET A 13 5.27 -8.25 23.20
N LEU A 14 5.31 -7.20 24.03
CA LEU A 14 5.80 -7.26 25.40
C LEU A 14 4.88 -8.07 26.33
N LEU A 15 3.59 -8.14 26.08
CA LEU A 15 2.62 -8.94 26.84
C LEU A 15 2.73 -10.44 26.53
N VAL A 16 3.02 -10.81 25.30
CA VAL A 16 3.16 -12.21 24.85
C VAL A 16 4.53 -12.78 25.24
N ALA A 17 5.56 -11.96 25.42
CA ALA A 17 6.91 -12.36 25.80
C ALA A 17 7.03 -13.09 27.16
N LYS A 18 5.95 -13.15 27.94
CA LYS A 18 5.89 -13.94 29.21
C LYS A 18 5.44 -15.39 29.01
N ALA A 19 5.01 -15.77 27.80
CA ALA A 19 4.67 -17.15 27.48
C ALA A 19 5.86 -17.71 26.68
N ASN A 20 6.49 -18.79 27.09
CA ASN A 20 7.55 -19.57 26.42
C ASN A 20 7.61 -19.45 24.88
N ALA A 21 7.70 -18.24 24.36
CA ALA A 21 7.73 -17.95 22.94
C ALA A 21 9.18 -17.65 22.54
N ASP A 22 9.64 -18.27 21.50
CA ASP A 22 10.95 -18.02 20.91
C ASP A 22 10.88 -16.79 20.02
N MET A 23 11.82 -15.85 20.22
CA MET A 23 11.96 -14.72 19.33
C MET A 23 12.77 -15.13 18.11
N ARG A 24 12.22 -14.90 16.93
CA ARG A 24 12.84 -15.19 15.64
C ARG A 24 12.95 -13.91 14.83
N PHE A 25 14.05 -13.78 14.12
CA PHE A 25 14.28 -12.73 13.11
C PHE A 25 14.44 -13.41 11.76
N GLY A 26 14.06 -12.74 10.71
CA GLY A 26 14.23 -13.33 9.41
C GLY A 26 14.14 -12.34 8.27
N VAL A 27 14.40 -12.87 7.10
CA VAL A 27 14.30 -12.17 5.82
C VAL A 27 13.34 -12.91 4.91
N SER A 28 12.72 -12.19 4.00
CA SER A 28 11.85 -12.81 3.01
C SER A 28 11.92 -12.11 1.66
N ALA A 29 11.48 -12.82 0.64
CA ALA A 29 11.23 -12.29 -0.68
C ALA A 29 9.88 -12.82 -1.17
N ALA A 30 9.02 -11.92 -1.65
CA ALA A 30 7.72 -12.25 -2.20
C ALA A 30 7.67 -11.92 -3.68
N TYR A 31 7.22 -12.85 -4.51
CA TYR A 31 6.73 -12.55 -5.85
C TYR A 31 5.27 -12.15 -5.70
N THR A 32 4.97 -10.91 -6.04
CA THR A 32 3.67 -10.29 -5.76
C THR A 32 3.05 -9.77 -7.05
N GLN A 33 1.85 -10.21 -7.34
CA GLN A 33 0.97 -9.61 -8.32
C GLN A 33 0.20 -8.48 -7.63
N VAL A 34 0.30 -7.28 -8.17
CA VAL A 34 -0.38 -6.08 -7.68
C VAL A 34 -1.45 -5.71 -8.69
N GLU A 35 -2.69 -5.60 -8.24
CA GLU A 35 -3.82 -5.12 -9.04
C GLU A 35 -4.34 -3.82 -8.47
N ALA A 36 -4.52 -2.81 -9.32
CA ALA A 36 -5.06 -1.53 -8.92
C ALA A 36 -6.06 -1.02 -9.96
N ASP A 37 -7.25 -0.68 -9.50
CA ASP A 37 -8.33 -0.08 -10.28
C ASP A 37 -8.59 1.34 -9.77
N GLY A 38 -8.48 2.32 -10.66
CA GLY A 38 -8.59 3.72 -10.28
C GLY A 38 -9.56 4.50 -11.16
N THR A 39 -10.22 5.48 -10.56
CA THR A 39 -11.08 6.44 -11.26
C THR A 39 -10.72 7.86 -10.83
N GLU A 40 -10.37 8.70 -11.80
CA GLU A 40 -10.20 10.14 -11.62
C GLU A 40 -11.48 10.85 -12.04
N THR A 41 -11.99 11.72 -11.18
CA THR A 41 -13.11 12.61 -11.49
C THR A 41 -12.62 14.04 -11.56
N GLU A 42 -12.79 14.66 -12.71
CA GLU A 42 -12.32 15.99 -13.02
C GLU A 42 -13.47 16.83 -13.62
N GLY A 43 -14.03 17.72 -12.78
CA GLY A 43 -15.24 18.45 -13.16
C GLY A 43 -16.44 17.54 -13.40
N GLY A 44 -16.93 17.47 -14.62
CA GLY A 44 -18.02 16.58 -15.04
C GLY A 44 -17.54 15.30 -15.75
N GLU A 45 -16.22 15.11 -15.87
CA GLU A 45 -15.61 13.98 -16.56
C GLU A 45 -15.11 12.94 -15.57
N SER A 46 -15.16 11.67 -15.94
CA SER A 46 -14.67 10.55 -15.16
C SER A 46 -13.83 9.64 -16.04
N ASN A 47 -12.59 9.40 -15.63
CA ASN A 47 -11.63 8.57 -16.35
C ASN A 47 -11.22 7.40 -15.47
N SER A 48 -11.35 6.17 -15.94
CA SER A 48 -10.96 4.96 -15.22
C SER A 48 -9.75 4.31 -15.86
N ALA A 49 -8.90 3.71 -15.03
CA ALA A 49 -7.74 2.94 -15.46
C ALA A 49 -7.51 1.76 -14.53
N SER A 50 -7.09 0.63 -15.09
CA SER A 50 -6.68 -0.56 -14.36
C SER A 50 -5.21 -0.84 -14.65
N VAL A 51 -4.48 -1.28 -13.62
CA VAL A 51 -3.06 -1.65 -13.72
C VAL A 51 -2.86 -2.98 -13.02
N SER A 52 -2.14 -3.88 -13.67
CA SER A 52 -1.65 -5.12 -13.07
C SER A 52 -0.15 -5.23 -13.32
N ASN A 53 0.62 -5.42 -12.24
CA ASN A 53 2.06 -5.54 -12.29
C ASN A 53 2.55 -6.67 -11.38
N ASP A 54 3.61 -7.34 -11.82
CA ASP A 54 4.32 -8.33 -11.01
C ASP A 54 5.62 -7.72 -10.48
N VAL A 55 5.85 -7.85 -9.17
CA VAL A 55 7.01 -7.30 -8.50
C VAL A 55 7.62 -8.31 -7.53
N VAL A 56 8.94 -8.20 -7.29
CA VAL A 56 9.60 -8.95 -6.22
C VAL A 56 9.88 -7.99 -5.07
N ILE A 57 9.35 -8.34 -3.90
CA ILE A 57 9.38 -7.49 -2.71
C ILE A 57 10.19 -8.19 -1.62
N PRO A 58 11.39 -7.69 -1.25
CA PRO A 58 12.11 -8.16 -0.09
C PRO A 58 11.53 -7.55 1.19
N SER A 59 11.55 -8.31 2.28
CA SER A 59 11.18 -7.79 3.60
C SER A 59 12.01 -8.41 4.71
N VAL A 60 11.96 -7.78 5.88
CA VAL A 60 12.52 -8.28 7.13
C VAL A 60 11.40 -8.46 8.14
N PHE A 61 11.50 -9.48 8.99
CA PHE A 61 10.49 -9.71 10.01
C PHE A 61 11.08 -10.06 11.36
N VAL A 62 10.30 -9.81 12.39
CA VAL A 62 10.48 -10.32 13.75
C VAL A 62 9.22 -11.04 14.17
N GLU A 63 9.38 -12.18 14.83
CA GLU A 63 8.26 -13.02 15.24
C GLU A 63 8.49 -13.58 16.65
N LEU A 64 7.45 -13.58 17.45
CA LEU A 64 7.34 -14.32 18.69
C LEU A 64 6.63 -15.65 18.38
N ALA A 65 7.41 -16.72 18.32
CA ALA A 65 6.93 -18.05 17.91
C ALA A 65 6.55 -18.87 19.14
N GLY A 66 5.27 -19.21 19.25
CA GLY A 66 4.76 -20.18 20.20
C GLY A 66 4.43 -21.51 19.54
N GLU A 67 4.03 -22.50 20.31
CA GLU A 67 3.74 -23.86 19.82
C GLU A 67 2.63 -23.90 18.75
N LYS A 68 1.55 -23.15 18.96
CA LYS A 68 0.38 -23.12 18.05
C LYS A 68 0.15 -21.77 17.39
N PHE A 69 0.56 -20.69 18.05
CA PHE A 69 0.34 -19.34 17.57
C PHE A 69 1.66 -18.59 17.57
N SER A 70 1.88 -17.82 16.53
CA SER A 70 2.96 -16.85 16.49
C SER A 70 2.39 -15.47 16.21
N LEU A 71 3.10 -14.45 16.66
CA LEU A 71 2.80 -13.04 16.36
C LEU A 71 4.03 -12.40 15.76
N GLY A 72 3.90 -11.75 14.63
CA GLY A 72 5.02 -11.17 13.92
C GLY A 72 4.76 -9.78 13.37
N LEU A 73 5.84 -9.09 13.11
CA LEU A 73 5.91 -7.82 12.42
C LEU A 73 6.81 -8.00 11.20
N ASP A 74 6.30 -7.66 10.04
CA ASP A 74 7.01 -7.68 8.76
C ASP A 74 7.15 -6.25 8.25
N TYR A 75 8.33 -5.89 7.80
CA TYR A 75 8.64 -4.55 7.30
C TYR A 75 9.33 -4.65 5.93
N ILE A 76 8.83 -3.87 4.98
CA ILE A 76 9.44 -3.72 3.66
C ILE A 76 10.30 -2.46 3.68
N PRO A 77 11.65 -2.60 3.64
CA PRO A 77 12.56 -1.47 3.79
C PRO A 77 12.79 -0.67 2.50
N LEU A 78 12.20 -1.10 1.39
CA LEU A 78 12.38 -0.48 0.09
C LEU A 78 11.09 0.20 -0.35
N ASP A 79 11.24 1.42 -0.82
CA ASP A 79 10.16 2.16 -1.46
C ASP A 79 9.87 1.55 -2.84
N ALA A 80 8.62 1.59 -3.25
CA ALA A 80 8.17 1.03 -4.52
C ALA A 80 7.39 2.06 -5.33
N ASP A 81 7.85 2.32 -6.55
CA ASP A 81 7.09 3.11 -7.50
C ASP A 81 5.78 2.37 -7.88
N VAL A 82 4.65 3.03 -7.76
CA VAL A 82 3.34 2.48 -8.19
C VAL A 82 3.30 2.30 -9.70
N SER A 83 4.12 3.07 -10.43
CA SER A 83 4.23 2.98 -11.88
C SER A 83 5.69 3.14 -12.30
N ASN A 84 6.19 2.22 -13.10
CA ASN A 84 7.53 2.31 -13.71
C ASN A 84 7.66 3.48 -14.69
N LYS A 85 6.60 4.24 -14.93
CA LYS A 85 6.57 5.37 -15.85
C LYS A 85 5.74 6.49 -15.26
N THR A 86 6.35 7.67 -15.20
CA THR A 86 5.59 8.91 -15.01
C THR A 86 4.52 9.02 -16.09
N LYS A 87 3.26 9.02 -15.69
CA LYS A 87 2.16 9.28 -16.63
C LYS A 87 2.16 10.76 -16.97
N SER A 88 2.33 11.06 -18.25
CA SER A 88 2.28 12.42 -18.76
C SER A 88 1.10 12.53 -19.73
N ARG A 89 0.24 13.52 -19.51
CA ARG A 89 -0.82 13.86 -20.44
C ARG A 89 -0.81 15.35 -20.72
N THR A 90 -1.23 15.75 -21.91
CA THR A 90 -1.47 17.15 -22.24
C THR A 90 -2.97 17.38 -22.19
N ASP A 91 -3.38 18.25 -21.30
CA ASP A 91 -4.77 18.63 -21.11
C ASP A 91 -5.02 20.06 -21.53
N THR A 92 -6.24 20.36 -21.97
CA THR A 92 -6.64 21.71 -22.35
C THR A 92 -7.57 22.24 -21.26
N GLU A 93 -7.04 23.09 -20.41
CA GLU A 93 -7.84 23.76 -19.39
C GLU A 93 -8.44 25.06 -19.92
N THR A 94 -9.71 25.22 -19.66
CA THR A 94 -10.44 26.45 -19.97
C THR A 94 -10.53 27.30 -18.71
N SER A 95 -9.82 28.40 -18.66
CA SER A 95 -9.94 29.34 -17.54
C SER A 95 -10.92 30.48 -17.89
N VAL A 96 -11.89 30.69 -17.00
CA VAL A 96 -12.81 31.82 -17.11
C VAL A 96 -12.29 32.94 -16.23
N THR A 97 -11.72 33.99 -16.82
CA THR A 97 -11.29 35.20 -16.11
C THR A 97 -12.29 36.33 -16.36
N GLY A 98 -13.06 36.70 -15.34
CA GLY A 98 -14.01 37.83 -15.44
C GLY A 98 -15.18 37.59 -16.40
N THR A 99 -15.71 38.61 -17.02
CA THR A 99 -16.80 38.51 -17.99
C THR A 99 -16.37 37.78 -19.26
N ALA A 100 -16.48 36.43 -19.25
CA ALA A 100 -16.61 35.57 -20.43
C ALA A 100 -15.44 35.53 -21.44
N THR A 101 -14.19 35.62 -21.04
CA THR A 101 -13.09 35.27 -21.93
C THR A 101 -12.56 33.87 -21.54
N THR A 102 -12.89 32.87 -22.34
CA THR A 102 -12.38 31.50 -22.18
C THR A 102 -10.98 31.42 -22.78
N THR A 103 -9.97 31.23 -21.94
CA THR A 103 -8.60 31.00 -22.42
C THR A 103 -8.32 29.50 -22.27
N SER A 104 -8.15 28.82 -23.40
CA SER A 104 -7.68 27.41 -23.40
C SER A 104 -6.16 27.40 -23.26
N THR A 105 -5.67 26.78 -22.24
CA THR A 105 -4.22 26.59 -22.02
C THR A 105 -3.92 25.10 -22.02
N SER A 106 -3.07 24.65 -22.97
CA SER A 106 -2.54 23.29 -22.95
C SER A 106 -1.48 23.16 -21.88
N ARG A 107 -1.62 22.17 -21.00
CA ARG A 107 -0.68 21.88 -19.92
C ARG A 107 -0.26 20.40 -19.96
N THR A 108 1.02 20.16 -19.72
CA THR A 108 1.51 18.79 -19.49
C THR A 108 1.42 18.50 -18.01
N GLN A 109 0.66 17.49 -17.67
CA GLN A 109 0.52 16.98 -16.31
C GLN A 109 1.32 15.72 -16.15
N GLN A 110 2.00 15.57 -15.02
CA GLN A 110 2.75 14.38 -14.65
C GLN A 110 2.25 13.91 -13.30
N ALA A 111 1.93 12.63 -13.20
CA ALA A 111 1.55 11.98 -11.96
C ALA A 111 2.40 10.75 -11.74
N GLN A 112 2.94 10.62 -10.54
CA GLN A 112 3.68 9.48 -10.06
C GLN A 112 3.32 9.26 -8.60
N ALA A 113 3.31 8.02 -8.15
CA ALA A 113 3.10 7.69 -6.76
C ALA A 113 4.08 6.60 -6.32
N GLU A 114 4.47 6.66 -5.06
CA GLU A 114 5.43 5.77 -4.42
C GLU A 114 4.83 5.22 -3.12
N ILE A 115 5.01 3.93 -2.91
CA ILE A 115 4.64 3.26 -1.65
C ILE A 115 5.86 3.24 -0.75
N THR A 116 5.70 3.76 0.46
CA THR A 116 6.75 3.81 1.48
C THR A 116 6.21 3.31 2.83
N ASP A 117 7.12 3.06 3.77
CA ASP A 117 6.78 2.70 5.16
C ASP A 117 5.82 1.50 5.30
N HIS A 118 5.94 0.48 4.42
CA HIS A 118 5.04 -0.67 4.45
C HIS A 118 5.34 -1.59 5.62
N ILE A 119 4.36 -1.78 6.50
CA ILE A 119 4.46 -2.59 7.71
C ILE A 119 3.25 -3.52 7.83
N THR A 120 3.47 -4.77 8.25
CA THR A 120 2.41 -5.76 8.49
C THR A 120 2.55 -6.36 9.87
N LEU A 121 1.54 -6.20 10.70
CA LEU A 121 1.37 -6.96 11.94
C LEU A 121 0.54 -8.21 11.63
N TYR A 122 1.07 -9.39 11.92
CA TYR A 122 0.39 -10.64 11.60
C TYR A 122 0.42 -11.64 12.75
N ALA A 123 -0.55 -12.54 12.73
CA ALA A 123 -0.56 -13.76 13.55
C ALA A 123 -0.59 -14.97 12.64
N THR A 124 0.05 -16.06 13.09
CA THR A 124 -0.07 -17.36 12.45
C THR A 124 -0.64 -18.38 13.41
N MET A 125 -1.35 -19.35 12.87
CA MET A 125 -1.89 -20.51 13.61
C MET A 125 -1.45 -21.81 12.94
N SER A 126 -0.63 -22.61 13.62
CA SER A 126 -0.19 -23.91 13.15
C SER A 126 -1.36 -24.91 13.20
N LEU A 127 -1.68 -25.51 12.06
CA LEU A 127 -2.66 -26.59 11.92
C LEU A 127 -2.00 -27.95 11.98
N SER A 128 -0.73 -28.03 11.61
CA SER A 128 0.15 -29.21 11.73
C SER A 128 1.60 -28.74 11.93
N ASP A 129 2.52 -29.67 12.03
CA ASP A 129 3.96 -29.36 12.16
C ASP A 129 4.53 -28.58 10.98
N SER A 130 3.89 -28.67 9.82
CA SER A 130 4.38 -28.05 8.58
C SER A 130 3.41 -27.06 7.94
N PHE A 131 2.16 -26.98 8.38
CA PHE A 131 1.15 -26.13 7.74
C PHE A 131 0.56 -25.12 8.73
N TYR A 132 0.44 -23.87 8.30
CA TYR A 132 -0.14 -22.79 9.09
C TYR A 132 -1.10 -21.90 8.29
N LEU A 133 -1.99 -21.24 8.99
CA LEU A 133 -2.78 -20.12 8.50
C LEU A 133 -2.18 -18.82 9.01
N LYS A 134 -2.34 -17.76 8.23
CA LYS A 134 -1.91 -16.39 8.56
C LYS A 134 -3.06 -15.43 8.41
N GLY A 135 -3.14 -14.46 9.32
CA GLY A 135 -4.01 -13.30 9.24
C GLY A 135 -3.33 -12.10 9.86
N GLY A 136 -3.59 -10.90 9.34
CA GLY A 136 -2.94 -9.71 9.85
C GLY A 136 -3.50 -8.41 9.29
N MET A 137 -2.94 -7.31 9.77
CA MET A 137 -3.23 -5.96 9.33
C MET A 137 -1.96 -5.36 8.75
N THR A 138 -2.10 -4.64 7.66
CA THR A 138 -1.00 -3.96 6.99
C THR A 138 -1.28 -2.48 6.83
N GLN A 139 -0.24 -1.68 6.73
CA GLN A 139 -0.33 -0.26 6.43
C GLN A 139 0.87 0.16 5.59
N PHE A 140 0.65 1.07 4.66
CA PHE A 140 1.72 1.78 3.96
C PHE A 140 1.35 3.26 3.79
N THR A 141 2.33 4.09 3.42
CA THR A 141 2.09 5.47 2.99
C THR A 141 2.19 5.55 1.48
N LEU A 142 1.17 6.06 0.82
CA LEU A 142 1.20 6.43 -0.59
C LEU A 142 1.65 7.88 -0.69
N ASN A 143 2.86 8.11 -1.19
CA ASN A 143 3.40 9.45 -1.47
C ASN A 143 3.07 9.82 -2.91
N THR A 144 2.34 10.90 -3.12
CA THR A 144 2.04 11.38 -4.46
C THR A 144 3.11 12.38 -4.91
N GLN A 145 3.74 12.09 -6.05
CA GLN A 145 4.76 12.93 -6.67
C GLN A 145 4.21 13.56 -7.95
N ASP A 146 3.16 14.36 -7.80
CA ASP A 146 2.44 14.92 -8.92
C ASP A 146 2.93 16.34 -9.29
N ASN A 147 3.03 16.61 -10.58
CA ASN A 147 3.22 17.93 -11.14
C ASN A 147 2.09 18.23 -12.13
N LEU A 148 1.00 18.76 -11.62
CA LEU A 148 -0.20 19.04 -12.41
C LEU A 148 -0.10 20.36 -13.19
N GLY A 149 0.98 21.14 -13.03
CA GLY A 149 1.17 22.42 -13.71
C GLY A 149 0.21 23.55 -13.25
N THR A 150 -0.68 23.23 -12.30
CA THR A 150 -1.70 24.16 -11.74
C THR A 150 -1.35 24.66 -10.35
N GLY A 151 -0.33 24.07 -9.72
CA GLY A 151 -0.03 24.26 -8.30
C GLY A 151 -0.89 23.38 -7.37
N SER A 152 -1.83 22.60 -7.92
CA SER A 152 -2.61 21.63 -7.16
C SER A 152 -1.78 20.39 -6.84
N LYS A 153 -2.09 19.74 -5.71
CA LYS A 153 -1.47 18.50 -5.25
C LYS A 153 -2.53 17.62 -4.61
N TYR A 154 -2.35 16.30 -4.70
CA TYR A 154 -3.22 15.35 -4.00
C TYR A 154 -2.77 15.11 -2.56
N GLY A 155 -1.45 15.20 -2.28
CA GLY A 155 -0.87 14.91 -0.96
C GLY A 155 -0.70 13.41 -0.70
N ASP A 156 -0.13 13.11 0.47
CA ASP A 156 0.16 11.75 0.87
C ASP A 156 -0.97 11.18 1.72
N VAL A 157 -1.17 9.86 1.65
CA VAL A 157 -2.21 9.16 2.41
C VAL A 157 -1.66 7.86 3.00
N ASP A 158 -2.03 7.56 4.26
CA ASP A 158 -1.82 6.26 4.85
C ASP A 158 -2.95 5.32 4.43
N VAL A 159 -2.60 4.13 3.95
CA VAL A 159 -3.52 3.11 3.46
C VAL A 159 -3.41 1.89 4.35
N ASP A 160 -4.51 1.52 4.96
CA ASP A 160 -4.61 0.31 5.79
C ASP A 160 -5.09 -0.87 4.93
N GLY A 161 -4.90 -2.10 5.41
CA GLY A 161 -5.37 -3.29 4.73
C GLY A 161 -5.34 -4.54 5.61
N PHE A 162 -5.89 -5.63 5.08
CA PHE A 162 -5.90 -6.93 5.73
C PHE A 162 -5.19 -7.96 4.87
N VAL A 163 -4.28 -8.72 5.51
CA VAL A 163 -3.59 -9.86 4.89
C VAL A 163 -4.13 -11.16 5.45
N TYR A 164 -4.37 -12.12 4.57
CA TYR A 164 -4.70 -13.48 4.92
C TYR A 164 -4.04 -14.46 3.96
N GLY A 165 -3.61 -15.60 4.51
CA GLY A 165 -2.87 -16.56 3.74
C GLY A 165 -2.68 -17.87 4.48
N PHE A 166 -1.93 -18.72 3.82
CA PHE A 166 -1.49 -19.99 4.39
C PHE A 166 -0.08 -20.30 3.91
N GLY A 167 0.60 -21.14 4.66
CA GLY A 167 1.97 -21.48 4.30
C GLY A 167 2.42 -22.81 4.86
N PHE A 168 3.56 -23.21 4.34
CA PHE A 168 4.29 -24.39 4.78
C PHE A 168 5.59 -23.97 5.42
N THR A 169 5.97 -24.66 6.50
CA THR A 169 7.25 -24.46 7.18
C THR A 169 8.04 -25.76 7.20
N ASP A 170 9.34 -25.66 7.00
CA ASP A 170 10.30 -26.74 7.17
C ASP A 170 11.54 -26.17 7.89
N GLY A 171 11.62 -26.43 9.19
CA GLY A 171 12.64 -25.82 10.04
C GLY A 171 12.58 -24.30 10.04
N ASN A 172 13.61 -23.67 9.52
CA ASN A 172 13.74 -22.22 9.45
C ASN A 172 13.16 -21.61 8.16
N SER A 173 12.78 -22.45 7.19
CA SER A 173 12.26 -22.03 5.89
C SER A 173 10.75 -22.03 5.87
N ARG A 174 10.15 -21.06 5.17
CA ARG A 174 8.70 -20.95 4.95
C ARG A 174 8.39 -20.60 3.51
N LEU A 175 7.33 -21.20 2.99
CA LEU A 175 6.69 -20.82 1.73
C LEU A 175 5.24 -20.46 2.03
N GLU A 176 4.80 -19.27 1.65
CA GLU A 176 3.50 -18.70 1.99
C GLU A 176 2.81 -18.18 0.74
N LEU A 177 1.52 -18.45 0.59
CA LEU A 177 0.63 -17.77 -0.33
C LEU A 177 -0.26 -16.85 0.50
N ALA A 178 -0.25 -15.57 0.18
CA ALA A 178 -1.03 -14.55 0.89
C ALA A 178 -1.74 -13.62 -0.10
N TYR A 179 -2.94 -13.23 0.27
CA TYR A 179 -3.71 -12.18 -0.38
C TYR A 179 -3.84 -11.01 0.58
N THR A 180 -3.69 -9.79 0.06
CA THR A 180 -3.88 -8.58 0.82
C THR A 180 -4.91 -7.70 0.13
N ASP A 181 -5.91 -7.29 0.88
CA ASP A 181 -6.96 -6.37 0.49
C ASP A 181 -6.73 -5.05 1.23
N TYR A 182 -6.52 -3.98 0.49
CA TYR A 182 -6.28 -2.65 1.05
C TYR A 182 -7.55 -1.81 1.02
N ASP A 183 -7.68 -0.92 1.97
CA ASP A 183 -8.77 0.06 1.99
C ASP A 183 -8.71 0.97 0.76
N SER A 184 -9.88 1.39 0.29
CA SER A 184 -9.98 2.28 -0.88
C SER A 184 -9.21 3.58 -0.66
N ILE A 185 -8.35 3.91 -1.60
CA ILE A 185 -7.54 5.13 -1.63
C ILE A 185 -8.40 6.26 -2.18
N ASN A 186 -8.60 7.31 -1.40
CA ASN A 186 -9.38 8.47 -1.81
C ASN A 186 -8.56 9.74 -1.67
N LEU A 187 -8.20 10.35 -2.80
CA LEU A 187 -7.42 11.57 -2.87
C LEU A 187 -8.29 12.72 -3.40
N THR A 188 -8.08 13.90 -2.85
CA THR A 188 -8.75 15.13 -3.31
C THR A 188 -7.70 16.22 -3.50
N SER A 189 -7.66 16.83 -4.68
CA SER A 189 -6.69 17.88 -4.99
C SER A 189 -6.91 19.13 -4.11
N THR A 190 -5.82 19.84 -3.83
CA THR A 190 -5.84 20.99 -2.91
C THR A 190 -6.52 22.23 -3.50
N VAL A 191 -6.54 22.35 -4.83
CA VAL A 191 -7.08 23.53 -5.53
C VAL A 191 -8.08 23.05 -6.57
N ALA A 192 -9.25 23.69 -6.62
CA ALA A 192 -10.21 23.48 -7.68
C ALA A 192 -9.64 23.94 -9.03
N ARG A 193 -10.07 23.29 -10.11
CA ARG A 193 -9.78 23.78 -11.47
C ARG A 193 -10.35 25.17 -11.67
N THR A 194 -9.67 25.95 -12.52
CA THR A 194 -10.08 27.33 -12.83
C THR A 194 -11.42 27.42 -13.56
N ASP A 195 -11.84 26.36 -14.23
CA ASP A 195 -13.08 26.27 -15.01
C ASP A 195 -14.24 25.62 -14.24
N VAL A 196 -13.96 24.99 -13.09
CA VAL A 196 -14.96 24.36 -12.22
C VAL A 196 -14.69 24.71 -10.75
N THR A 197 -15.74 24.66 -9.95
CA THR A 197 -15.67 24.99 -8.51
C THR A 197 -15.33 23.76 -7.64
N THR A 198 -15.08 22.61 -8.25
CA THR A 198 -14.84 21.33 -7.56
C THR A 198 -13.39 20.91 -7.72
N ASN A 199 -12.81 20.39 -6.65
CA ASN A 199 -11.49 19.78 -6.67
C ASN A 199 -11.54 18.43 -7.41
N ASN A 200 -10.44 18.09 -8.08
CA ASN A 200 -10.30 16.77 -8.68
C ASN A 200 -10.22 15.69 -7.59
N LYS A 201 -10.76 14.52 -7.88
CA LYS A 201 -10.77 13.38 -6.98
C LYS A 201 -10.22 12.15 -7.68
N ILE A 202 -9.44 11.37 -6.95
CA ILE A 202 -9.01 10.04 -7.36
C ILE A 202 -9.57 9.05 -6.33
N SER A 203 -10.20 7.99 -6.81
CA SER A 203 -10.55 6.82 -6.00
C SER A 203 -9.89 5.62 -6.62
N ALA A 204 -9.18 4.82 -5.82
CA ALA A 204 -8.53 3.61 -6.29
C ALA A 204 -8.67 2.49 -5.26
N ASP A 205 -8.86 1.27 -5.76
CA ASP A 205 -8.81 0.05 -5.00
C ASP A 205 -7.52 -0.68 -5.34
N LEU A 206 -6.90 -1.28 -4.35
CA LEU A 206 -5.62 -1.98 -4.45
C LEU A 206 -5.71 -3.32 -3.75
N ASP A 207 -5.29 -4.37 -4.43
CA ASP A 207 -5.10 -5.66 -3.81
C ASP A 207 -3.88 -6.39 -4.34
N THR A 208 -3.39 -7.40 -3.60
CA THR A 208 -2.20 -8.15 -3.97
C THR A 208 -2.33 -9.64 -3.69
N LEU A 209 -1.74 -10.44 -4.58
CA LEU A 209 -1.52 -11.87 -4.37
C LEU A 209 -0.02 -12.15 -4.35
N SER A 210 0.48 -12.73 -3.27
CA SER A 210 1.92 -12.94 -3.03
C SER A 210 2.27 -14.39 -2.83
N LEU A 211 3.33 -14.85 -3.49
CA LEU A 211 4.05 -16.08 -3.12
C LEU A 211 5.36 -15.67 -2.45
N LYS A 212 5.47 -15.92 -1.14
CA LYS A 212 6.54 -15.44 -0.28
C LYS A 212 7.39 -16.60 0.23
N TYR A 213 8.71 -16.50 0.04
CA TYR A 213 9.68 -17.35 0.71
C TYR A 213 10.33 -16.58 1.87
N SER A 214 10.46 -17.20 3.02
CA SER A 214 11.06 -16.62 4.22
C SER A 214 12.06 -17.56 4.87
N TYR A 215 13.10 -16.99 5.49
CA TYR A 215 14.07 -17.72 6.31
C TYR A 215 14.23 -17.03 7.66
N ALA A 216 14.02 -17.78 8.75
CA ALA A 216 14.18 -17.31 10.12
C ALA A 216 15.53 -17.78 10.71
N PHE A 217 16.12 -16.95 11.59
CA PHE A 217 17.38 -17.22 12.27
C PHE A 217 17.15 -17.55 13.74
#